data_a38e63d6f28cc4d5aa1b820dece93c6e
#
_entry.id   a38e63d6f28cc4d5aa1b820dece93c6e
#
_cell.length_a   1.000
_cell.length_b   1.000
_cell.length_c   1.000
_cell.angle_alpha   90.00
_cell.angle_beta   90.00
_cell.angle_gamma   90.00
#
_symmetry.space_group_name_H-M   'P 1'
#
loop_
_entity.id
_entity.type
_entity.pdbx_description
1 polymer ?
#
loop_
_entity_poly.entity_id
_entity_poly.type
_entity_poly.pdbx_seq_one_letter_code
_entity_poly.pdbx_strand_id
1 'polypeptide(L)'
;MTPYVLRWGTTDVFIDLGAEQLLAAERHGQKIAVEVKSFVGRSDVDDLEKALGQYILYHDILAKTEPERVLYLAVHEEVLLGIFDEAIGRLLLENQRVKLLVFDRREEVMLRWIP
;
A
#
# COMPACT_ATOMS: atom_id res chain seq x y z
N MET A 1 -1.20 -10.06 -10.70
CA MET A 1 -1.29 -10.00 -9.22
C MET A 1 -2.50 -10.81 -8.78
N THR A 2 -2.37 -11.50 -7.67
CA THR A 2 -3.41 -12.38 -7.14
C THR A 2 -4.07 -11.74 -5.93
N PRO A 3 -5.41 -11.71 -5.85
CA PRO A 3 -6.11 -11.24 -4.66
C PRO A 3 -5.66 -11.99 -3.42
N TYR A 4 -5.60 -11.32 -2.30
CA TYR A 4 -5.04 -11.85 -1.08
C TYR A 4 -5.94 -11.50 0.12
N VAL A 5 -6.21 -12.50 0.95
CA VAL A 5 -6.96 -12.30 2.20
C VAL A 5 -6.02 -12.54 3.36
N LEU A 6 -5.93 -11.58 4.26
CA LEU A 6 -5.14 -11.70 5.47
C LEU A 6 -5.98 -12.31 6.58
N ARG A 7 -5.36 -13.23 7.33
CA ARG A 7 -5.97 -13.84 8.49
C ARG A 7 -4.98 -13.83 9.64
N TRP A 8 -5.47 -13.44 10.80
CA TRP A 8 -4.68 -13.48 12.02
C TRP A 8 -5.51 -14.04 13.17
N GLY A 9 -5.10 -15.18 13.70
CA GLY A 9 -5.86 -15.90 14.73
C GLY A 9 -7.21 -16.33 14.18
N THR A 10 -8.30 -15.89 14.82
CA THR A 10 -9.67 -16.15 14.38
C THR A 10 -10.28 -15.00 13.61
N THR A 11 -9.50 -13.96 13.32
CA THR A 11 -9.97 -12.75 12.65
C THR A 11 -9.56 -12.77 11.19
N ASP A 12 -10.53 -12.63 10.30
CA ASP A 12 -10.28 -12.37 8.89
C ASP A 12 -10.27 -10.88 8.66
N VAL A 13 -9.22 -10.40 8.01
CA VAL A 13 -9.14 -9.01 7.59
C VAL A 13 -9.69 -8.92 6.19
N PHE A 14 -10.88 -8.35 6.07
CA PHE A 14 -11.55 -8.18 4.79
C PHE A 14 -11.15 -6.85 4.18
N ILE A 15 -10.84 -6.90 2.88
CA ILE A 15 -10.48 -5.72 2.12
C ILE A 15 -11.68 -5.29 1.32
N ASP A 16 -12.06 -4.02 1.48
CA ASP A 16 -13.16 -3.44 0.73
C ASP A 16 -12.78 -3.43 -0.76
N LEU A 17 -13.58 -4.12 -1.55
CA LEU A 17 -13.32 -4.32 -2.97
C LEU A 17 -13.52 -3.08 -3.82
N GLY A 18 -14.08 -2.00 -3.28
CA GLY A 18 -14.35 -0.78 -4.05
C GLY A 18 -13.10 0.08 -4.26
N ALA A 19 -12.47 0.49 -3.18
CA ALA A 19 -11.37 1.45 -3.20
C ALA A 19 -10.02 0.85 -2.80
N GLU A 20 -10.01 -0.35 -2.22
CA GLU A 20 -8.82 -0.98 -1.67
C GLU A 20 -8.73 -2.43 -2.10
N GLN A 21 -7.51 -2.87 -2.41
CA GLN A 21 -7.22 -4.26 -2.74
C GLN A 21 -5.86 -4.64 -2.17
N LEU A 22 -5.75 -5.87 -1.69
CA LEU A 22 -4.46 -6.45 -1.36
C LEU A 22 -4.17 -7.57 -2.34
N LEU A 23 -3.03 -7.50 -3.00
CA LEU A 23 -2.65 -8.41 -4.06
C LEU A 23 -1.29 -9.04 -3.77
N ALA A 24 -1.15 -10.33 -4.07
CA ALA A 24 0.13 -11.01 -4.02
C ALA A 24 0.81 -10.97 -5.39
N ALA A 25 2.12 -10.75 -5.41
CA ALA A 25 2.90 -10.68 -6.64
C ALA A 25 4.37 -11.01 -6.37
N GLU A 26 5.18 -10.97 -7.42
CA GLU A 26 6.62 -11.08 -7.33
C GLU A 26 7.28 -9.93 -8.08
N ARG A 27 8.43 -9.48 -7.56
CA ARG A 27 9.28 -8.48 -8.20
C ARG A 27 10.72 -9.00 -8.16
N HIS A 28 11.27 -9.29 -9.33
CA HIS A 28 12.66 -9.79 -9.44
C HIS A 28 12.95 -10.97 -8.50
N GLY A 29 12.01 -11.91 -8.42
CA GLY A 29 12.11 -13.08 -7.54
C GLY A 29 11.74 -12.81 -6.09
N GLN A 30 11.53 -11.56 -5.70
CA GLN A 30 11.08 -11.20 -4.35
C GLN A 30 9.56 -11.28 -4.27
N LYS A 31 9.06 -12.04 -3.31
CA LYS A 31 7.61 -12.05 -3.02
C LYS A 31 7.19 -10.73 -2.42
N ILE A 32 6.14 -10.15 -2.95
CA ILE A 32 5.59 -8.89 -2.45
C ILE A 32 4.09 -9.00 -2.22
N ALA A 33 3.58 -8.13 -1.37
CA ALA A 33 2.16 -7.85 -1.25
C ALA A 33 1.94 -6.38 -1.62
N VAL A 34 0.91 -6.10 -2.38
CA VAL A 34 0.62 -4.75 -2.85
C VAL A 34 -0.77 -4.35 -2.34
N GLU A 35 -0.80 -3.34 -1.48
CA GLU A 35 -2.04 -2.72 -1.02
C GLU A 35 -2.37 -1.57 -1.96
N VAL A 36 -3.41 -1.73 -2.77
CA VAL A 36 -3.85 -0.68 -3.69
C VAL A 36 -4.82 0.24 -2.96
N LYS A 37 -4.52 1.50 -2.89
CA LYS A 37 -5.33 2.50 -2.19
C LYS A 37 -5.68 3.65 -3.11
N SER A 38 -6.99 3.90 -3.25
CA SER A 38 -7.50 5.08 -3.97
C SER A 38 -7.75 6.20 -2.96
N PHE A 39 -7.16 7.36 -3.21
CA PHE A 39 -7.33 8.54 -2.37
C PHE A 39 -8.51 9.35 -2.91
N VAL A 40 -9.73 8.84 -2.71
CA VAL A 40 -10.96 9.43 -3.24
C VAL A 40 -11.83 10.08 -2.16
N GLY A 41 -11.36 10.12 -0.92
CA GLY A 41 -12.06 10.74 0.19
C GLY A 41 -12.02 12.26 0.12
N ARG A 42 -12.68 12.90 1.08
CA ARG A 42 -12.76 14.36 1.16
C ARG A 42 -11.45 15.00 1.57
N SER A 43 -10.60 14.25 2.26
CA SER A 43 -9.34 14.75 2.80
C SER A 43 -8.23 13.76 2.48
N ASP A 44 -7.18 14.24 1.82
CA ASP A 44 -6.00 13.44 1.54
C ASP A 44 -5.30 13.01 2.84
N VAL A 45 -5.35 13.83 3.87
CA VAL A 45 -4.76 13.50 5.19
C VAL A 45 -5.54 12.35 5.82
N ASP A 46 -6.86 12.37 5.78
CA ASP A 46 -7.68 11.29 6.30
C ASP A 46 -7.42 9.98 5.54
N ASP A 47 -7.34 10.06 4.22
CA ASP A 47 -7.04 8.90 3.39
C ASP A 47 -5.64 8.35 3.69
N LEU A 48 -4.66 9.24 3.89
CA LEU A 48 -3.31 8.85 4.26
C LEU A 48 -3.28 8.15 5.62
N GLU A 49 -3.96 8.70 6.62
CA GLU A 49 -4.02 8.10 7.95
C GLU A 49 -4.65 6.70 7.91
N LYS A 50 -5.73 6.53 7.15
CA LYS A 50 -6.36 5.22 6.96
C LYS A 50 -5.44 4.24 6.26
N ALA A 51 -4.78 4.69 5.19
CA ALA A 51 -3.84 3.86 4.45
C ALA A 51 -2.68 3.41 5.33
N LEU A 52 -2.14 4.29 6.16
CA LEU A 52 -1.04 3.96 7.08
C LEU A 52 -1.48 2.98 8.16
N GLY A 53 -2.68 3.16 8.72
CA GLY A 53 -3.21 2.24 9.72
C GLY A 53 -3.35 0.82 9.17
N GLN A 54 -3.90 0.70 7.98
CA GLN A 54 -4.02 -0.57 7.28
C GLN A 54 -2.66 -1.15 6.92
N TYR A 55 -1.75 -0.31 6.43
CA TYR A 55 -0.40 -0.72 6.06
C TYR A 55 0.35 -1.32 7.27
N ILE A 56 0.27 -0.68 8.42
CA ILE A 56 0.91 -1.17 9.64
C ILE A 56 0.32 -2.53 10.04
N LEU A 57 -1.00 -2.65 10.03
CA LEU A 57 -1.67 -3.89 10.38
C LEU A 57 -1.27 -5.03 9.44
N TYR A 58 -1.33 -4.79 8.14
CA TYR A 58 -0.97 -5.78 7.13
C TYR A 58 0.51 -6.16 7.21
N HIS A 59 1.37 -5.16 7.43
CA HIS A 59 2.80 -5.37 7.59
C HIS A 59 3.10 -6.32 8.77
N ASP A 60 2.46 -6.09 9.90
CA ASP A 60 2.69 -6.89 11.10
C ASP A 60 2.16 -8.32 10.93
N ILE A 61 1.00 -8.48 10.30
CA ILE A 61 0.45 -9.80 10.01
C ILE A 61 1.38 -10.57 9.05
N LEU A 62 1.80 -9.93 7.97
CA LEU A 62 2.70 -10.54 6.98
C LEU A 62 4.05 -10.91 7.59
N ALA A 63 4.58 -10.08 8.50
CA ALA A 63 5.84 -10.38 9.17
C ALA A 63 5.78 -11.69 9.98
N LYS A 64 4.59 -12.05 10.45
CA LYS A 64 4.38 -13.30 11.19
C LYS A 64 4.02 -14.48 10.31
N THR A 65 3.24 -14.26 9.25
CA THR A 65 2.70 -15.33 8.41
C THR A 65 3.55 -15.61 7.17
N GLU A 66 4.13 -14.57 6.58
CA GLU A 66 4.94 -14.66 5.38
C GLU A 66 6.08 -13.63 5.45
N PRO A 67 7.07 -13.87 6.32
CA PRO A 67 8.13 -12.88 6.59
C PRO A 67 9.00 -12.54 5.38
N GLU A 68 9.04 -13.40 4.37
CA GLU A 68 9.78 -13.15 3.13
C GLU A 68 9.05 -12.21 2.17
N ARG A 69 7.79 -11.91 2.42
CA ARG A 69 6.98 -11.06 1.55
C ARG A 69 7.07 -9.60 1.98
N VAL A 70 7.41 -8.73 1.05
CA VAL A 70 7.54 -7.29 1.30
C VAL A 70 6.25 -6.58 0.92
N LEU A 71 5.74 -5.72 1.81
CA LEU A 71 4.51 -4.97 1.57
C LEU A 71 4.80 -3.61 0.94
N TYR A 72 4.06 -3.29 -0.11
CA TYR A 72 4.07 -1.99 -0.78
C TYR A 72 2.68 -1.39 -0.76
N LEU A 73 2.61 -0.07 -0.58
CA LEU A 73 1.38 0.70 -0.79
C LEU A 73 1.39 1.22 -2.22
N ALA A 74 0.43 0.81 -3.02
CA ALA A 74 0.31 1.26 -4.40
C ALA A 74 -0.61 2.48 -4.48
N VAL A 75 -0.10 3.56 -5.04
CA VAL A 75 -0.82 4.82 -5.18
C VAL A 75 -0.67 5.35 -6.61
N HIS A 76 -1.67 6.12 -7.06
CA HIS A 76 -1.60 6.83 -8.33
C HIS A 76 -0.52 7.91 -8.28
N GLU A 77 0.01 8.29 -9.43
CA GLU A 77 1.01 9.35 -9.52
C GLU A 77 0.53 10.66 -8.90
N GLU A 78 -0.75 10.99 -9.06
CA GLU A 78 -1.33 12.20 -8.48
C GLU A 78 -1.21 12.23 -6.95
N VAL A 79 -1.28 11.07 -6.31
CA VAL A 79 -1.11 10.97 -4.85
C VAL A 79 0.33 11.24 -4.45
N LEU A 80 1.29 10.72 -5.22
CA LEU A 80 2.71 10.99 -4.98
C LEU A 80 3.01 12.48 -5.13
N LEU A 81 2.49 13.11 -6.18
CA LEU A 81 2.71 14.54 -6.45
C LEU A 81 1.87 15.44 -5.55
N GLY A 82 0.85 14.90 -4.89
CA GLY A 82 0.00 15.61 -3.94
C GLY A 82 0.48 15.46 -2.51
N ILE A 83 -0.20 14.61 -1.72
CA ILE A 83 0.05 14.49 -0.28
C ILE A 83 1.46 14.01 0.06
N PHE A 84 2.07 13.15 -0.76
CA PHE A 84 3.44 12.70 -0.52
C PHE A 84 4.50 13.72 -0.91
N ASP A 85 4.12 14.79 -1.61
CA ASP A 85 5.00 15.92 -1.88
C ASP A 85 4.85 17.03 -0.83
N GLU A 86 3.83 16.97 0.01
CA GLU A 86 3.67 17.85 1.15
C GLU A 86 4.56 17.40 2.32
N ALA A 87 4.81 18.30 3.27
CA ALA A 87 5.70 18.05 4.40
C ALA A 87 5.34 16.78 5.18
N ILE A 88 4.05 16.53 5.39
CA ILE A 88 3.58 15.36 6.14
C ILE A 88 3.90 14.05 5.41
N GLY A 89 3.68 14.00 4.11
CA GLY A 89 4.00 12.83 3.31
C GLY A 89 5.50 12.60 3.16
N ARG A 90 6.26 13.67 2.95
CA ARG A 90 7.72 13.60 2.88
C ARG A 90 8.32 13.08 4.17
N LEU A 91 7.78 13.48 5.31
CA LEU A 91 8.21 12.98 6.62
C LEU A 91 8.12 11.46 6.70
N LEU A 92 7.02 10.88 6.22
CA LEU A 92 6.83 9.43 6.22
C LEU A 92 7.83 8.71 5.33
N LEU A 93 8.12 9.27 4.17
CA LEU A 93 9.10 8.69 3.24
C LEU A 93 10.53 8.81 3.79
N GLU A 94 10.87 9.95 4.37
CA GLU A 94 12.18 10.17 5.01
C GLU A 94 12.40 9.18 6.15
N ASN A 95 11.38 8.92 6.93
CA ASN A 95 11.44 7.98 8.05
C ASN A 95 11.25 6.52 7.61
N GLN A 96 11.10 6.28 6.32
CA GLN A 96 10.93 4.95 5.76
C GLN A 96 9.77 4.17 6.41
N ARG A 97 8.67 4.88 6.67
CA ARG A 97 7.48 4.27 7.30
C ARG A 97 6.64 3.48 6.31
N VAL A 98 6.77 3.75 5.04
CA VAL A 98 5.97 3.11 3.99
C VAL A 98 6.81 2.95 2.73
N LYS A 99 6.62 1.81 2.07
CA LYS A 99 7.20 1.55 0.74
C LYS A 99 6.11 1.79 -0.29
N LEU A 100 6.41 2.59 -1.31
CA LEU A 100 5.42 2.95 -2.32
C LEU A 100 5.68 2.26 -3.66
N LEU A 101 4.59 1.87 -4.29
CA LEU A 101 4.54 1.53 -5.70
C LEU A 101 3.66 2.57 -6.38
N VAL A 102 4.25 3.35 -7.28
CA VAL A 102 3.53 4.42 -7.98
C VAL A 102 3.15 3.93 -9.35
N PHE A 103 1.89 4.12 -9.74
CA PHE A 103 1.40 3.67 -11.04
C PHE A 103 0.62 4.76 -11.76
N ASP A 104 0.55 4.61 -13.07
CA ASP A 104 -0.28 5.47 -13.91
C ASP A 104 -1.71 4.96 -13.91
N ARG A 105 -2.65 5.83 -13.58
CA ARG A 105 -4.05 5.48 -13.44
C ARG A 105 -4.72 5.10 -14.76
N ARG A 106 -4.33 5.75 -15.85
CA ARG A 106 -4.97 5.55 -17.15
C ARG A 106 -4.45 4.33 -17.88
N GLU A 107 -3.14 4.15 -17.86
CA GLU A 107 -2.47 3.09 -18.59
C GLU A 107 -2.21 1.85 -17.75
N GLU A 108 -2.49 1.93 -16.45
CA GLU A 108 -2.28 0.84 -15.50
C GLU A 108 -0.85 0.31 -15.50
N VAL A 109 0.11 1.20 -15.75
CA VAL A 109 1.53 0.89 -15.82
C VAL A 109 2.22 1.32 -14.54
N MET A 110 3.09 0.46 -14.03
CA MET A 110 3.94 0.79 -12.88
C MET A 110 5.00 1.78 -13.32
N LEU A 111 5.07 2.92 -12.62
CA LEU A 111 6.00 3.99 -12.93
C LEU A 111 7.23 3.96 -12.05
N ARG A 112 7.08 3.65 -10.76
CA ARG A 112 8.15 3.89 -9.81
C ARG A 112 7.99 3.08 -8.53
N TRP A 113 9.11 2.63 -7.99
CA TRP A 113 9.20 1.98 -6.68
C TRP A 113 9.97 2.91 -5.74
N ILE A 114 9.42 3.15 -4.56
CA ILE A 114 10.06 3.95 -3.52
C ILE A 114 10.21 3.05 -2.30
N PRO A 115 11.45 2.60 -2.03
CA PRO A 115 11.73 1.66 -0.93
C PRO A 115 11.56 2.31 0.43
#